data_51faeb1d641f3082ae9a366b24a71e20
#
_entry.id   51faeb1d641f3082ae9a366b24a71e20
#
_cell.length_a   1.000
_cell.length_b   1.000
_cell.length_c   1.000
_cell.angle_alpha   90.00
_cell.angle_beta   90.00
_cell.angle_gamma   90.00
#
_symmetry.space_group_name_H-M   'P 1'
#
loop_
_entity.id
_entity.type
_entity.pdbx_description
1 polymer ?
#
loop_
_entity_poly.entity_id
_entity_poly.type
_entity_poly.pdbx_seq_one_letter_code
_entity_poly.pdbx_strand_id
1 'polypeptide(L)'
;MTISEVAQGFTSADADDDRWVDPRLIRAAAGAAARGTVLLTNDGVLPLAPQTRVAVFGRVQIDWFAVGYGSGGDVNAPYTTNLLDSLVEAGVAVDAELARTYRDWCAAQAVPTPQWGDWPRFHPEMELDDETVDAAATRAEIAVVVIGRAAGEDRENVLEPGSYYLTETERRLLEQ
;
A
#
# COMPACT_ATOMS: atom_id res chain seq x y z
N MET A 1 -15.11 -13.70 -4.11
CA MET A 1 -15.57 -12.44 -3.51
C MET A 1 -15.64 -11.39 -4.61
N THR A 2 -16.77 -10.79 -4.82
CA THR A 2 -16.95 -9.77 -5.87
C THR A 2 -16.67 -8.38 -5.29
N ILE A 3 -16.29 -7.42 -6.16
CA ILE A 3 -16.10 -5.99 -5.77
C ILE A 3 -17.30 -5.44 -5.00
N SER A 4 -18.48 -6.01 -5.18
CA SER A 4 -19.72 -5.66 -4.46
C SER A 4 -19.69 -6.07 -2.98
N GLU A 5 -18.94 -7.11 -2.61
CA GLU A 5 -18.87 -7.61 -1.23
C GLU A 5 -17.84 -6.84 -0.39
N VAL A 6 -16.76 -6.37 -1.01
CA VAL A 6 -15.75 -5.52 -0.34
C VAL A 6 -16.35 -4.16 0.06
N ALA A 7 -17.28 -3.63 -0.75
CA ALA A 7 -17.93 -2.35 -0.47
C ALA A 7 -18.98 -2.40 0.68
N GLN A 8 -19.32 -3.59 1.19
CA GLN A 8 -20.29 -3.75 2.28
C GLN A 8 -19.66 -3.66 3.68
N GLY A 9 -18.32 -3.72 3.78
CA GLY A 9 -17.60 -3.60 5.06
C GLY A 9 -17.51 -2.17 5.60
N PHE A 10 -17.78 -1.16 4.78
CA PHE A 10 -17.80 0.22 5.24
C PHE A 10 -19.21 0.56 5.76
N THR A 11 -19.44 0.32 7.05
CA THR A 11 -20.65 0.78 7.73
C THR A 11 -20.68 2.30 7.72
N SER A 12 -21.83 2.87 7.35
CA SER A 12 -22.08 4.29 7.41
C SER A 12 -21.70 4.84 8.80
N ALA A 13 -20.64 5.62 8.89
CA ALA A 13 -20.48 6.52 10.00
C ALA A 13 -21.73 7.39 10.11
N ASP A 14 -22.11 7.73 11.33
CA ASP A 14 -23.33 8.47 11.63
C ASP A 14 -23.49 9.68 10.71
N ALA A 15 -24.70 9.93 10.28
CA ALA A 15 -25.06 10.98 9.32
C ALA A 15 -24.74 12.44 9.77
N ASP A 16 -24.22 12.59 10.97
CA ASP A 16 -23.75 13.86 11.56
C ASP A 16 -22.23 14.08 11.44
N ASP A 17 -21.49 13.17 10.79
CA ASP A 17 -20.06 13.35 10.55
C ASP A 17 -19.85 14.11 9.23
N ASP A 18 -19.22 15.29 9.29
CA ASP A 18 -18.83 16.10 8.12
C ASP A 18 -17.95 15.33 7.10
N ARG A 19 -17.52 14.10 7.45
CA ARG A 19 -16.75 13.19 6.63
C ARG A 19 -17.57 12.13 5.90
N TRP A 20 -18.91 12.29 5.86
CA TRP A 20 -19.77 11.35 5.13
C TRP A 20 -19.44 11.34 3.63
N VAL A 21 -19.24 10.15 3.09
CA VAL A 21 -19.00 9.93 1.66
C VAL A 21 -20.12 9.09 1.07
N ASP A 22 -20.68 9.53 -0.06
CA ASP A 22 -21.72 8.77 -0.76
C ASP A 22 -21.23 7.36 -1.10
N PRO A 23 -21.89 6.28 -0.64
CA PRO A 23 -21.50 4.90 -0.95
C PRO A 23 -21.40 4.59 -2.45
N ARG A 24 -22.12 5.35 -3.30
CA ARG A 24 -22.00 5.21 -4.76
C ARG A 24 -20.63 5.69 -5.26
N LEU A 25 -20.11 6.76 -4.65
CA LEU A 25 -18.78 7.27 -4.96
C LEU A 25 -17.70 6.27 -4.53
N ILE A 26 -17.81 5.70 -3.33
CA ILE A 26 -16.89 4.66 -2.84
C ILE A 26 -16.84 3.48 -3.82
N ARG A 27 -18.00 2.96 -4.22
CA ARG A 27 -18.07 1.84 -5.19
C ARG A 27 -17.51 2.23 -6.56
N ALA A 28 -17.78 3.44 -7.02
CA ALA A 28 -17.28 3.92 -8.30
C ALA A 28 -15.75 4.04 -8.28
N ALA A 29 -15.20 4.61 -7.21
CA ALA A 29 -13.75 4.76 -7.02
C ALA A 29 -13.05 3.41 -6.94
N ALA A 30 -13.56 2.47 -6.12
CA ALA A 30 -13.02 1.11 -6.03
C ALA A 30 -13.07 0.38 -7.39
N GLY A 31 -14.19 0.51 -8.11
CA GLY A 31 -14.32 -0.05 -9.45
C GLY A 31 -13.39 0.61 -10.48
N ALA A 32 -13.11 1.89 -10.37
CA ALA A 32 -12.16 2.59 -11.22
C ALA A 32 -10.73 2.13 -10.94
N ALA A 33 -10.33 2.02 -9.67
CA ALA A 33 -9.03 1.53 -9.26
C ALA A 33 -8.78 0.10 -9.76
N ALA A 34 -9.75 -0.81 -9.56
CA ALA A 34 -9.64 -2.18 -10.05
C ALA A 34 -9.49 -2.28 -11.58
N ARG A 35 -10.21 -1.44 -12.34
CA ARG A 35 -10.09 -1.39 -13.80
C ARG A 35 -8.85 -0.66 -14.29
N GLY A 36 -8.28 0.22 -13.48
CA GLY A 36 -7.03 0.92 -13.76
C GLY A 36 -5.78 0.09 -13.47
N THR A 37 -5.93 -1.02 -12.73
CA THR A 37 -4.81 -1.92 -12.44
C THR A 37 -4.41 -2.69 -13.70
N VAL A 38 -3.12 -2.69 -14.01
CA VAL A 38 -2.56 -3.37 -15.19
C VAL A 38 -1.73 -4.56 -14.74
N LEU A 39 -2.11 -5.74 -15.19
CA LEU A 39 -1.32 -6.97 -15.03
C LEU A 39 -0.28 -7.03 -16.17
N LEU A 40 0.98 -6.75 -15.86
CA LEU A 40 2.05 -6.71 -16.84
C LEU A 40 2.52 -8.12 -17.25
N THR A 41 2.64 -8.99 -16.27
CA THR A 41 3.09 -10.38 -16.47
C THR A 41 2.43 -11.28 -15.43
N ASN A 42 2.09 -12.50 -15.82
CA ASN A 42 1.61 -13.54 -14.91
C ASN A 42 2.03 -14.90 -15.45
N ASP A 43 2.81 -15.63 -14.70
CA ASP A 43 3.26 -17.00 -14.99
C ASP A 43 2.37 -18.07 -14.34
N GLY A 44 1.21 -17.67 -13.82
CA GLY A 44 0.23 -18.55 -13.20
C GLY A 44 0.14 -18.42 -11.67
N VAL A 45 0.88 -17.48 -11.06
CA VAL A 45 0.75 -17.18 -9.63
C VAL A 45 -0.61 -16.55 -9.32
N LEU A 46 -1.13 -15.71 -10.20
CA LEU A 46 -2.44 -15.09 -10.06
C LEU A 46 -3.50 -15.80 -10.91
N PRO A 47 -4.72 -15.94 -10.39
CA PRO A 47 -5.19 -15.53 -9.06
C PRO A 47 -4.63 -16.41 -7.95
N LEU A 48 -4.43 -15.85 -6.76
CA LEU A 48 -4.00 -16.62 -5.60
C LEU A 48 -5.02 -17.72 -5.29
N ALA A 49 -4.54 -18.92 -4.98
CA ALA A 49 -5.41 -19.98 -4.50
C ALA A 49 -6.06 -19.59 -3.15
N PRO A 50 -7.29 -20.07 -2.87
CA PRO A 50 -7.91 -19.87 -1.57
C PRO A 50 -6.99 -20.33 -0.44
N GLN A 51 -6.87 -19.54 0.62
CA GLN A 51 -6.06 -19.81 1.80
C GLN A 51 -4.53 -19.76 1.58
N THR A 52 -4.04 -19.38 0.40
CA THR A 52 -2.61 -19.10 0.21
C THR A 52 -2.15 -18.05 1.22
N ARG A 53 -1.10 -18.39 1.96
CA ARG A 53 -0.50 -17.45 2.90
C ARG A 53 0.53 -16.60 2.20
N VAL A 54 0.42 -15.29 2.39
CA VAL A 54 1.32 -14.31 1.76
C VAL A 54 2.15 -13.56 2.81
N ALA A 55 3.42 -13.35 2.52
CA ALA A 55 4.27 -12.38 3.21
C ALA A 55 4.29 -11.10 2.38
N VAL A 56 3.86 -9.99 2.96
CA VAL A 56 3.81 -8.71 2.26
C VAL A 56 4.99 -7.85 2.70
N PHE A 57 5.83 -7.50 1.75
CA PHE A 57 7.04 -6.70 1.93
C PHE A 57 6.86 -5.32 1.31
N GLY A 58 7.62 -4.36 1.82
CA GLY A 58 7.60 -2.97 1.35
C GLY A 58 6.69 -2.09 2.22
N ARG A 59 7.25 -0.96 2.69
CA ARG A 59 6.55 -0.03 3.59
C ARG A 59 5.24 0.50 3.02
N VAL A 60 5.13 0.60 1.70
CA VAL A 60 3.96 1.13 1.00
C VAL A 60 2.72 0.27 1.20
N GLN A 61 2.87 -0.99 1.61
CA GLN A 61 1.73 -1.81 2.03
C GLN A 61 0.91 -1.15 3.15
N ILE A 62 1.54 -0.30 3.98
CA ILE A 62 0.92 0.43 5.09
C ILE A 62 0.88 1.92 4.79
N ASP A 63 2.03 2.50 4.42
CA ASP A 63 2.18 3.92 4.08
C ASP A 63 1.77 4.15 2.62
N TRP A 64 0.48 3.89 2.34
CA TRP A 64 -0.09 3.95 1.00
C TRP A 64 -0.31 5.40 0.55
N PHE A 65 0.06 5.70 -0.68
CA PHE A 65 -0.16 7.04 -1.23
C PHE A 65 -1.63 7.26 -1.58
N ALA A 66 -2.34 7.97 -0.72
CA ALA A 66 -3.74 8.32 -0.96
C ALA A 66 -3.87 9.44 -2.01
N VAL A 67 -2.85 10.31 -2.11
CA VAL A 67 -2.79 11.45 -3.03
C VAL A 67 -1.37 11.66 -3.53
N GLY A 68 -1.22 12.33 -4.68
CA GLY A 68 0.08 12.78 -5.19
C GLY A 68 0.53 14.10 -4.56
N TYR A 69 1.56 14.69 -5.12
CA TYR A 69 2.07 16.01 -4.75
C TYR A 69 1.52 17.10 -5.67
N GLY A 70 1.69 18.36 -5.23
CA GLY A 70 1.25 19.52 -5.99
C GLY A 70 -0.11 20.03 -5.53
N SER A 71 -0.77 20.80 -6.38
CA SER A 71 -2.03 21.47 -6.05
C SER A 71 -3.18 20.51 -5.72
N GLY A 72 -3.12 19.28 -6.19
CA GLY A 72 -4.08 18.21 -5.87
C GLY A 72 -3.65 17.30 -4.72
N GLY A 73 -2.49 17.54 -4.11
CA GLY A 73 -1.91 16.64 -3.12
C GLY A 73 -2.38 16.89 -1.68
N ASP A 74 -3.00 18.01 -1.42
CA ASP A 74 -3.46 18.38 -0.08
C ASP A 74 -4.97 18.17 0.04
N VAL A 75 -5.37 16.88 0.07
CA VAL A 75 -6.77 16.48 0.14
C VAL A 75 -7.10 16.08 1.57
N ASN A 76 -8.14 16.71 2.13
CA ASN A 76 -8.71 16.28 3.40
C ASN A 76 -9.58 15.04 3.18
N ALA A 77 -8.95 13.89 3.11
CA ALA A 77 -9.64 12.61 2.96
C ALA A 77 -10.35 12.24 4.28
N PRO A 78 -11.61 11.81 4.24
CA PRO A 78 -12.34 11.37 5.43
C PRO A 78 -11.71 10.12 6.05
N TYR A 79 -11.09 9.26 5.25
CA TYR A 79 -10.30 8.11 5.64
C TYR A 79 -9.31 7.75 4.54
N THR A 80 -8.30 6.98 4.89
CA THR A 80 -7.35 6.38 3.94
C THR A 80 -7.36 4.87 4.11
N THR A 81 -7.11 4.15 3.02
CA THR A 81 -6.94 2.70 3.02
C THR A 81 -5.50 2.36 2.64
N ASN A 82 -5.06 1.17 3.02
CA ASN A 82 -3.76 0.64 2.61
C ASN A 82 -3.91 -0.80 2.11
N LEU A 83 -2.88 -1.31 1.46
CA LEU A 83 -2.93 -2.65 0.87
C LEU A 83 -3.05 -3.73 1.93
N LEU A 84 -2.28 -3.64 3.01
CA LEU A 84 -2.24 -4.68 4.05
C LEU A 84 -3.61 -4.87 4.70
N ASP A 85 -4.26 -3.78 5.11
CA ASP A 85 -5.58 -3.84 5.73
C ASP A 85 -6.63 -4.34 4.73
N SER A 86 -6.55 -3.90 3.48
CA SER A 86 -7.45 -4.35 2.41
C SER A 86 -7.30 -5.85 2.10
N LEU A 87 -6.08 -6.40 2.15
CA LEU A 87 -5.86 -7.84 2.01
C LEU A 87 -6.46 -8.63 3.18
N VAL A 88 -6.27 -8.14 4.41
CA VAL A 88 -6.86 -8.76 5.62
C VAL A 88 -8.39 -8.72 5.55
N GLU A 89 -8.98 -7.58 5.20
CA GLU A 89 -10.43 -7.44 5.03
C GLU A 89 -10.99 -8.35 3.92
N ALA A 90 -10.21 -8.56 2.87
CA ALA A 90 -10.54 -9.48 1.80
C ALA A 90 -10.39 -10.97 2.20
N GLY A 91 -9.94 -11.27 3.41
CA GLY A 91 -9.77 -12.62 3.91
C GLY A 91 -8.51 -13.33 3.41
N VAL A 92 -7.53 -12.57 2.89
CA VAL A 92 -6.22 -13.13 2.52
C VAL A 92 -5.43 -13.45 3.78
N ALA A 93 -4.84 -14.64 3.84
CA ALA A 93 -4.00 -15.06 4.95
C ALA A 93 -2.62 -14.39 4.85
N VAL A 94 -2.41 -13.30 5.57
CA VAL A 94 -1.13 -12.57 5.61
C VAL A 94 -0.26 -13.02 6.77
N ASP A 95 1.08 -12.96 6.60
CA ASP A 95 2.03 -13.19 7.69
C ASP A 95 1.90 -12.08 8.73
N ALA A 96 1.37 -12.43 9.90
CA ALA A 96 1.05 -11.47 10.95
C ALA A 96 2.29 -10.91 11.67
N GLU A 97 3.39 -11.65 11.68
CA GLU A 97 4.63 -11.18 12.32
C GLU A 97 5.32 -10.13 11.45
N LEU A 98 5.48 -10.41 10.16
CA LEU A 98 6.03 -9.43 9.21
C LEU A 98 5.14 -8.17 9.15
N ALA A 99 3.81 -8.36 9.10
CA ALA A 99 2.87 -7.25 9.12
C ALA A 99 3.03 -6.37 10.37
N ARG A 100 3.25 -6.98 11.54
CA ARG A 100 3.52 -6.24 12.79
C ARG A 100 4.84 -5.50 12.71
N THR A 101 5.90 -6.14 12.23
CA THR A 101 7.22 -5.51 12.07
C THR A 101 7.13 -4.23 11.24
N TYR A 102 6.43 -4.28 10.10
CA TYR A 102 6.22 -3.08 9.27
C TYR A 102 5.35 -2.03 9.96
N ARG A 103 4.27 -2.43 10.66
CA ARG A 103 3.41 -1.48 11.38
C ARG A 103 4.18 -0.76 12.49
N ASP A 104 4.94 -1.50 13.29
CA ASP A 104 5.73 -0.94 14.38
C ASP A 104 6.80 0.01 13.85
N TRP A 105 7.46 -0.38 12.76
CA TRP A 105 8.45 0.48 12.12
C TRP A 105 7.83 1.76 11.56
N CYS A 106 6.75 1.68 10.81
CA CYS A 106 6.05 2.86 10.28
C CYS A 106 5.56 3.78 11.41
N ALA A 107 5.02 3.21 12.49
CA ALA A 107 4.54 3.97 13.63
C ALA A 107 5.67 4.70 14.39
N ALA A 108 6.87 4.13 14.38
CA ALA A 108 8.06 4.73 15.01
C ALA A 108 8.67 5.87 14.18
N GLN A 109 8.35 5.97 12.90
CA GLN A 109 8.87 7.06 12.05
C GLN A 109 8.15 8.36 12.36
N ALA A 110 8.93 9.42 12.60
CA ALA A 110 8.35 10.76 12.69
C ALA A 110 7.93 11.21 11.28
N VAL A 111 6.64 11.26 11.03
CA VAL A 111 6.13 11.86 9.80
C VAL A 111 6.20 13.39 9.98
N PRO A 112 7.05 14.11 9.25
CA PRO A 112 6.98 15.56 9.24
C PRO A 112 5.57 15.96 8.80
N THR A 113 4.95 16.92 9.51
CA THR A 113 3.71 17.52 9.01
C THR A 113 4.05 18.21 7.70
N PRO A 114 3.66 17.66 6.54
CA PRO A 114 4.08 18.23 5.28
C PRO A 114 3.38 19.56 5.09
N GLN A 115 4.15 20.58 4.72
CA GLN A 115 3.58 21.81 4.19
C GLN A 115 3.44 21.67 2.67
N TRP A 116 2.57 22.46 2.07
CA TRP A 116 2.43 22.48 0.63
C TRP A 116 3.80 22.70 -0.04
N GLY A 117 4.17 21.81 -0.94
CA GLY A 117 5.46 21.86 -1.63
C GLY A 117 6.62 21.13 -0.93
N ASP A 118 6.42 20.59 0.27
CA ASP A 118 7.44 19.77 0.93
C ASP A 118 7.59 18.41 0.21
N TRP A 119 8.82 17.97 0.08
CA TRP A 119 9.21 16.72 -0.56
C TRP A 119 10.37 16.06 0.20
N PRO A 120 10.42 14.73 0.32
CA PRO A 120 9.39 13.71 0.08
C PRO A 120 8.35 13.62 1.23
N ARG A 121 7.14 13.15 0.93
CA ARG A 121 6.07 12.92 1.92
C ARG A 121 6.00 11.47 2.40
N PHE A 122 7.02 10.69 2.19
CA PHE A 122 7.06 9.28 2.56
C PHE A 122 8.39 8.93 3.21
N HIS A 123 8.39 7.84 3.98
CA HIS A 123 9.61 7.29 4.55
C HIS A 123 10.44 6.53 3.50
N PRO A 124 11.76 6.50 3.64
CA PRO A 124 12.59 5.53 2.93
C PRO A 124 12.09 4.10 3.21
N GLU A 125 12.41 3.16 2.33
CA GLU A 125 12.10 1.75 2.56
C GLU A 125 12.83 1.23 3.81
N MET A 126 12.15 0.35 4.56
CA MET A 126 12.72 -0.29 5.74
C MET A 126 13.79 -1.31 5.32
N GLU A 127 14.96 -1.23 5.93
CA GLU A 127 15.95 -2.29 5.80
C GLU A 127 15.55 -3.49 6.66
N LEU A 128 15.41 -4.64 6.03
CA LEU A 128 15.20 -5.92 6.71
C LEU A 128 16.51 -6.69 6.79
N ASP A 129 16.69 -7.39 7.89
CA ASP A 129 17.74 -8.40 8.00
C ASP A 129 17.30 -9.73 7.37
N ASP A 130 18.28 -10.54 6.99
CA ASP A 130 18.06 -11.82 6.34
C ASP A 130 17.28 -12.79 7.24
N GLU A 131 17.44 -12.72 8.57
CA GLU A 131 16.71 -13.56 9.52
C GLU A 131 15.20 -13.28 9.49
N THR A 132 14.81 -12.01 9.41
CA THR A 132 13.41 -11.60 9.30
C THR A 132 12.80 -12.06 7.97
N VAL A 133 13.54 -11.95 6.88
CA VAL A 133 13.09 -12.40 5.54
C VAL A 133 12.94 -13.92 5.51
N ASP A 134 13.95 -14.67 5.95
CA ASP A 134 13.92 -16.14 6.03
C ASP A 134 12.77 -16.66 6.90
N ALA A 135 12.53 -16.00 8.04
CA ALA A 135 11.43 -16.34 8.92
C ALA A 135 10.07 -16.13 8.22
N ALA A 136 9.89 -15.03 7.51
CA ALA A 136 8.68 -14.76 6.73
C ALA A 136 8.49 -15.78 5.60
N ALA A 137 9.57 -16.11 4.87
CA ALA A 137 9.57 -17.13 3.81
C ALA A 137 9.17 -18.51 4.34
N THR A 138 9.54 -18.84 5.59
CA THR A 138 9.13 -20.11 6.21
C THR A 138 7.63 -20.14 6.55
N ARG A 139 7.01 -18.99 6.82
CA ARG A 139 5.60 -18.89 7.23
C ARG A 139 4.64 -18.65 6.08
N ALA A 140 5.13 -18.22 4.92
CA ALA A 140 4.31 -17.87 3.76
C ALA A 140 4.69 -18.70 2.54
N GLU A 141 3.77 -18.83 1.59
CA GLU A 141 3.95 -19.56 0.34
C GLU A 141 4.31 -18.61 -0.81
N ILE A 142 3.93 -17.35 -0.68
CA ILE A 142 4.14 -16.31 -1.69
C ILE A 142 4.61 -15.02 -1.02
N ALA A 143 5.64 -14.41 -1.60
CA ALA A 143 6.07 -13.06 -1.28
C ALA A 143 5.35 -12.05 -2.19
N VAL A 144 4.79 -11.01 -1.60
CA VAL A 144 4.22 -9.86 -2.30
C VAL A 144 5.08 -8.65 -1.97
N VAL A 145 5.83 -8.16 -2.92
CA VAL A 145 6.69 -6.97 -2.73
C VAL A 145 5.99 -5.74 -3.30
N VAL A 146 5.79 -4.73 -2.47
CA VAL A 146 5.08 -3.51 -2.83
C VAL A 146 6.07 -2.34 -2.89
N ILE A 147 6.26 -1.81 -4.09
CA ILE A 147 7.13 -0.65 -4.32
C ILE A 147 6.26 0.53 -4.73
N GLY A 148 6.32 1.59 -3.95
CA GLY A 148 5.57 2.81 -4.20
C GLY A 148 6.43 3.92 -4.77
N ARG A 149 5.82 4.69 -5.65
CA ARG A 149 6.38 5.94 -6.16
C ARG A 149 5.35 7.03 -6.02
N ALA A 150 5.69 8.06 -5.28
CA ALA A 150 4.89 9.25 -5.25
C ALA A 150 5.35 10.15 -6.41
N ALA A 151 4.43 10.56 -7.26
CA ALA A 151 4.67 11.53 -8.30
C ALA A 151 3.95 12.83 -7.97
N GLY A 152 4.51 13.94 -8.36
CA GLY A 152 3.96 15.24 -8.11
C GLY A 152 3.93 16.12 -9.35
N GLU A 153 3.20 17.21 -9.22
CA GLU A 153 3.13 18.25 -10.22
C GLU A 153 4.52 18.88 -10.39
N ASP A 154 5.06 18.82 -11.61
CA ASP A 154 6.37 19.34 -12.01
C ASP A 154 7.59 18.72 -11.27
N ARG A 155 7.45 17.52 -10.70
CA ARG A 155 8.53 16.88 -9.95
C ARG A 155 8.66 15.38 -10.23
N GLU A 156 9.87 14.87 -10.02
CA GLU A 156 10.24 13.46 -9.88
C GLU A 156 10.11 12.58 -11.13
N ASN A 157 9.96 13.16 -12.26
CA ASN A 157 10.08 12.45 -13.53
C ASN A 157 11.56 12.35 -13.94
N VAL A 158 12.42 11.93 -13.02
CA VAL A 158 13.88 11.85 -13.21
C VAL A 158 14.36 10.41 -13.18
N LEU A 159 15.41 10.12 -13.93
CA LEU A 159 16.02 8.80 -14.01
C LEU A 159 16.98 8.59 -12.80
N GLU A 160 16.43 8.60 -11.60
CA GLU A 160 17.19 8.48 -10.35
C GLU A 160 16.62 7.38 -9.46
N PRO A 161 17.44 6.80 -8.53
CA PRO A 161 16.95 5.89 -7.50
C PRO A 161 15.88 6.55 -6.61
N GLY A 162 14.80 5.81 -6.37
CA GLY A 162 13.65 6.30 -5.58
C GLY A 162 12.62 7.09 -6.40
N SER A 163 12.97 7.46 -7.64
CA SER A 163 12.03 7.97 -8.63
C SER A 163 11.75 6.91 -9.70
N TYR A 164 12.53 6.85 -10.76
CA TYR A 164 12.38 5.83 -11.80
C TYR A 164 13.04 4.50 -11.43
N TYR A 165 14.27 4.55 -10.92
CA TYR A 165 15.00 3.35 -10.52
C TYR A 165 14.71 2.96 -9.07
N LEU A 166 14.94 1.68 -8.76
CA LEU A 166 14.93 1.18 -7.40
C LEU A 166 16.03 1.85 -6.57
N THR A 167 15.73 2.13 -5.30
CA THR A 167 16.76 2.43 -4.31
C THR A 167 17.58 1.18 -4.01
N GLU A 168 18.72 1.36 -3.34
CA GLU A 168 19.56 0.22 -2.94
C GLU A 168 18.81 -0.71 -1.96
N THR A 169 18.07 -0.13 -1.01
CA THR A 169 17.25 -0.90 -0.05
C THR A 169 16.15 -1.69 -0.75
N GLU A 170 15.46 -1.09 -1.71
CA GLU A 170 14.43 -1.80 -2.49
C GLU A 170 15.03 -2.92 -3.35
N ARG A 171 16.21 -2.69 -3.92
CA ARG A 171 16.93 -3.72 -4.70
C ARG A 171 17.31 -4.88 -3.81
N ARG A 172 17.92 -4.59 -2.66
CA ARG A 172 18.30 -5.62 -1.68
C ARG A 172 17.08 -6.43 -1.24
N LEU A 173 15.96 -5.80 -0.95
CA LEU A 173 14.72 -6.48 -0.58
C LEU A 173 14.23 -7.46 -1.65
N LEU A 174 14.45 -7.17 -2.93
CA LEU A 174 14.08 -8.06 -4.03
C LEU A 174 15.09 -9.20 -4.25
N GLU A 175 16.32 -9.04 -3.78
CA GLU A 175 17.41 -10.01 -3.92
C GLU A 175 17.45 -11.01 -2.75
N GLN A 176 16.92 -10.66 -1.58
CA GLN A 176 16.74 -11.52 -0.41
C GLN A 176 15.64 -12.55 -0.63
#